data_187169a2661b004ef6e67ad3a25c3ef1
#
_entry.id   187169a2661b004ef6e67ad3a25c3ef1
#
_cell.length_a   1.000
_cell.length_b   1.000
_cell.length_c   1.000
_cell.angle_alpha   90.00
_cell.angle_beta   90.00
_cell.angle_gamma   90.00
#
_symmetry.space_group_name_H-M   'P 1'
#
loop_
_entity.id
_entity.type
_entity.pdbx_description
1 polymer ?
#
loop_
_entity_poly.entity_id
_entity_poly.type
_entity_poly.pdbx_seq_one_letter_code
_entity_poly.pdbx_strand_id
1 'polypeptide(L)'
;MRPVFIEARDLPDAWFQCIYRIFEDDGVHEYIIDRGSFEGNKRREFDLVMVHIKYPGTVPLIPDIPAELGVPAPTSMDYVEEYLQYLMTDKKAPNELYTYGERLTNPKVFVDGRECACGVNPVQEVIDIYKKGNYGTNQAIMEIGMPSDITLEDPPCLRLIDTRVTDGKLHFVLYFRSWDLWAGFPSNLAAIQLLKEYMCQEIGIEDGTITAVSKGLHLYEYTFGFALQRLRRDTK
;
A
#
# COMPACT_ATOMS: atom_id res chain seq x y z
N MET A 1 -17.58 2.97 14.30
CA MET A 1 -16.58 3.14 13.22
C MET A 1 -16.85 4.47 12.51
N ARG A 2 -15.87 5.36 12.47
CA ARG A 2 -15.97 6.66 11.78
C ARG A 2 -15.00 6.68 10.60
N PRO A 3 -15.47 6.72 9.36
CA PRO A 3 -14.61 6.81 8.20
C PRO A 3 -13.97 8.20 8.09
N VAL A 4 -12.69 8.22 7.77
CA VAL A 4 -11.92 9.44 7.51
C VAL A 4 -11.61 9.49 6.02
N PHE A 5 -11.84 10.62 5.39
CA PHE A 5 -11.47 10.87 4.01
C PHE A 5 -10.35 11.91 3.95
N ILE A 6 -9.30 11.57 3.19
CA ILE A 6 -8.14 12.44 2.95
C ILE A 6 -7.99 12.60 1.45
N GLU A 7 -7.97 13.84 0.98
CA GLU A 7 -7.64 14.19 -0.39
C GLU A 7 -6.25 14.83 -0.40
N ALA A 8 -5.32 14.20 -1.10
CA ALA A 8 -3.92 14.62 -1.16
C ALA A 8 -3.51 14.95 -2.59
N ARG A 9 -2.53 15.84 -2.71
CA ARG A 9 -1.95 16.21 -3.99
C ARG A 9 -1.06 15.09 -4.55
N ASP A 10 -0.10 14.63 -3.76
CA ASP A 10 0.93 13.63 -4.11
C ASP A 10 1.20 12.68 -2.93
N LEU A 11 2.14 11.74 -3.10
CA LEU A 11 2.44 10.73 -2.09
C LEU A 11 2.99 11.32 -0.78
N PRO A 12 3.96 12.24 -0.78
CA PRO A 12 4.42 12.92 0.44
C PRO A 12 3.32 13.68 1.17
N ASP A 13 2.45 14.38 0.44
CA ASP A 13 1.32 15.10 1.02
C ASP A 13 0.32 14.14 1.67
N ALA A 14 0.03 13.01 1.03
CA ALA A 14 -0.84 11.96 1.59
C ALA A 14 -0.29 11.43 2.92
N TRP A 15 1.00 11.11 2.97
CA TRP A 15 1.66 10.66 4.18
C TRP A 15 1.59 11.71 5.29
N PHE A 16 1.91 12.96 4.98
CA PHE A 16 1.88 14.06 5.95
C PHE A 16 0.47 14.30 6.50
N GLN A 17 -0.54 14.33 5.63
CA GLN A 17 -1.93 14.50 6.06
C GLN A 17 -2.41 13.33 6.93
N CYS A 18 -2.05 12.08 6.60
CA CYS A 18 -2.37 10.92 7.45
C CYS A 18 -1.73 11.04 8.83
N ILE A 19 -0.44 11.44 8.91
CA ILE A 19 0.24 11.69 10.19
C ILE A 19 -0.43 12.81 10.97
N TYR A 20 -0.86 13.87 10.31
CA TYR A 20 -1.56 14.96 10.97
C TYR A 20 -2.91 14.48 11.53
N ARG A 21 -3.72 13.84 10.70
CA ARG A 21 -5.08 13.42 11.02
C ARG A 21 -5.14 12.32 12.08
N ILE A 22 -4.13 11.44 12.17
CA ILE A 22 -4.11 10.37 13.17
C ILE A 22 -4.02 10.88 14.60
N PHE A 23 -3.58 12.14 14.81
CA PHE A 23 -3.58 12.79 16.13
C PHE A 23 -4.80 13.69 16.39
N GLU A 24 -5.58 14.02 15.37
CA GLU A 24 -6.66 15.00 15.46
C GLU A 24 -8.06 14.41 15.29
N ASP A 25 -8.17 13.26 14.61
CA ASP A 25 -9.45 12.78 14.14
C ASP A 25 -10.18 11.90 15.15
N ASP A 26 -11.49 12.10 15.27
CA ASP A 26 -12.36 11.27 16.11
C ASP A 26 -12.52 9.83 15.64
N GLY A 27 -12.13 9.53 14.40
CA GLY A 27 -12.12 8.19 13.80
C GLY A 27 -10.83 7.41 14.08
N VAL A 28 -10.11 7.76 15.13
CA VAL A 28 -8.83 7.16 15.53
C VAL A 28 -8.95 6.57 16.93
N HIS A 29 -8.40 5.37 17.10
CA HIS A 29 -8.29 4.69 18.40
C HIS A 29 -6.85 4.47 18.81
N GLU A 30 -6.59 4.52 20.11
CA GLU A 30 -5.33 4.08 20.71
C GLU A 30 -5.60 2.85 21.58
N TYR A 31 -4.82 1.80 21.41
CA TYR A 31 -4.94 0.57 22.18
C TYR A 31 -3.60 -0.14 22.32
N ILE A 32 -3.55 -1.11 23.24
CA ILE A 32 -2.39 -1.98 23.44
C ILE A 32 -2.55 -3.20 22.53
N ILE A 33 -1.49 -3.54 21.80
CA ILE A 33 -1.45 -4.70 20.92
C ILE A 33 -1.43 -5.97 21.78
N ASP A 34 -2.39 -6.86 21.56
CA ASP A 34 -2.62 -8.06 22.37
C ASP A 34 -1.92 -9.31 21.85
N ARG A 35 -1.32 -9.25 20.63
CA ARG A 35 -0.58 -10.37 20.01
C ARG A 35 0.28 -9.94 18.84
N GLY A 36 1.29 -10.74 18.51
CA GLY A 36 2.20 -10.54 17.37
C GLY A 36 3.49 -9.84 17.76
N SER A 37 4.27 -9.42 16.76
CA SER A 37 5.64 -8.93 16.93
C SER A 37 5.77 -7.66 17.81
N PHE A 38 4.68 -6.93 18.01
CA PHE A 38 4.64 -5.68 18.79
C PHE A 38 3.71 -5.79 20.00
N GLU A 39 3.46 -7.03 20.51
CA GLU A 39 2.64 -7.26 21.69
C GLU A 39 3.11 -6.41 22.88
N GLY A 40 2.17 -5.78 23.58
CA GLY A 40 2.42 -4.91 24.71
C GLY A 40 2.71 -3.44 24.36
N ASN A 41 2.98 -3.13 23.08
CA ASN A 41 3.16 -1.75 22.65
C ASN A 41 1.81 -1.08 22.31
N LYS A 42 1.75 0.23 22.42
CA LYS A 42 0.60 1.01 21.96
C LYS A 42 0.58 1.12 20.45
N ARG A 43 -0.63 1.16 19.91
CA ARG A 43 -0.89 1.44 18.51
C ARG A 43 -2.01 2.46 18.40
N ARG A 44 -1.81 3.45 17.54
CA ARG A 44 -2.81 4.44 17.18
C ARG A 44 -3.25 4.23 15.75
N GLU A 45 -4.55 4.06 15.52
CA GLU A 45 -5.09 3.49 14.29
C GLU A 45 -6.38 4.16 13.85
N PHE A 46 -6.53 4.43 12.56
CA PHE A 46 -7.81 4.82 11.97
C PHE A 46 -8.78 3.64 11.95
N ASP A 47 -10.04 3.88 12.31
CA ASP A 47 -11.13 2.91 12.12
C ASP A 47 -11.29 2.47 10.66
N LEU A 48 -11.31 3.46 9.79
CA LEU A 48 -11.37 3.33 8.34
C LEU A 48 -10.89 4.65 7.73
N VAL A 49 -9.91 4.58 6.86
CA VAL A 49 -9.46 5.75 6.11
C VAL A 49 -9.49 5.46 4.62
N MET A 50 -9.91 6.46 3.84
CA MET A 50 -9.77 6.50 2.39
C MET A 50 -8.89 7.69 2.02
N VAL A 51 -7.79 7.40 1.34
CA VAL A 51 -6.82 8.40 0.89
C VAL A 51 -6.85 8.47 -0.62
N HIS A 52 -7.31 9.60 -1.16
CA HIS A 52 -7.33 9.87 -2.60
C HIS A 52 -6.16 10.78 -2.98
N ILE A 53 -5.29 10.30 -3.86
CA ILE A 53 -4.04 10.96 -4.27
C ILE A 53 -4.16 11.35 -5.74
N LYS A 54 -4.14 12.65 -6.02
CA LYS A 54 -4.45 13.20 -7.35
C LYS A 54 -3.33 13.00 -8.36
N TYR A 55 -2.08 13.20 -7.92
CA TYR A 55 -0.89 13.18 -8.77
C TYR A 55 0.20 12.31 -8.15
N PRO A 56 -0.03 11.00 -8.03
CA PRO A 56 0.87 10.12 -7.27
C PRO A 56 2.27 9.96 -7.89
N GLY A 57 2.42 10.20 -9.21
CA GLY A 57 3.70 10.19 -9.91
C GLY A 57 4.53 11.47 -9.77
N THR A 58 4.07 12.45 -8.98
CA THR A 58 4.84 13.67 -8.73
C THR A 58 6.06 13.39 -7.87
N VAL A 59 7.25 13.72 -8.36
CA VAL A 59 8.48 13.57 -7.57
C VAL A 59 8.66 14.71 -6.55
N PRO A 60 9.23 14.45 -5.36
CA PRO A 60 9.70 13.15 -4.89
C PRO A 60 8.55 12.19 -4.55
N LEU A 61 8.75 10.87 -4.77
CA LEU A 61 7.74 9.85 -4.44
C LEU A 61 7.67 9.51 -2.96
N ILE A 62 8.70 9.86 -2.20
CA ILE A 62 8.81 9.58 -0.76
C ILE A 62 8.90 10.88 0.04
N PRO A 63 8.44 10.89 1.30
CA PRO A 63 8.53 12.06 2.15
C PRO A 63 9.96 12.49 2.43
N ASP A 64 10.22 13.78 2.32
CA ASP A 64 11.45 14.40 2.81
C ASP A 64 11.31 14.77 4.29
N ILE A 65 12.32 14.43 5.08
CA ILE A 65 12.41 14.80 6.50
C ILE A 65 13.50 15.84 6.66
N PRO A 66 13.16 17.08 7.04
CA PRO A 66 14.16 18.10 7.31
C PRO A 66 15.21 17.65 8.32
N ALA A 67 16.49 17.74 7.98
CA ALA A 67 17.60 17.23 8.80
C ALA A 67 17.65 17.85 10.22
N GLU A 68 17.18 19.08 10.36
CA GLU A 68 17.13 19.79 11.65
C GLU A 68 16.16 19.14 12.65
N LEU A 69 15.23 18.29 12.20
CA LEU A 69 14.30 17.59 13.09
C LEU A 69 14.95 16.39 13.80
N GLY A 70 16.10 15.89 13.32
CA GLY A 70 16.75 14.72 13.90
C GLY A 70 15.90 13.44 13.87
N VAL A 71 14.89 13.39 13.00
CA VAL A 71 14.00 12.25 12.83
C VAL A 71 14.50 11.39 11.67
N PRO A 72 14.54 10.04 11.82
CA PRO A 72 14.95 9.18 10.73
C PRO A 72 13.96 9.27 9.56
N ALA A 73 14.50 9.21 8.32
CA ALA A 73 13.66 9.09 7.14
C ALA A 73 12.83 7.79 7.21
N PRO A 74 11.55 7.84 6.86
CA PRO A 74 10.68 6.66 6.93
C PRO A 74 11.06 5.57 5.92
N THR A 75 11.66 5.95 4.81
CA THR A 75 12.09 5.05 3.73
C THR A 75 13.16 5.72 2.86
N SER A 76 13.73 4.98 1.92
CA SER A 76 14.67 5.49 0.90
C SER A 76 14.21 5.05 -0.50
N MET A 77 14.70 5.74 -1.54
CA MET A 77 14.42 5.31 -2.92
C MET A 77 15.07 3.97 -3.26
N ASP A 78 16.25 3.68 -2.73
CA ASP A 78 16.90 2.37 -2.90
C ASP A 78 15.99 1.24 -2.40
N TYR A 79 15.39 1.42 -1.21
CA TYR A 79 14.43 0.46 -0.68
C TYR A 79 13.15 0.36 -1.54
N VAL A 80 12.65 1.48 -2.06
CA VAL A 80 11.49 1.50 -2.97
C VAL A 80 11.76 0.72 -4.24
N GLU A 81 12.95 0.86 -4.82
CA GLU A 81 13.37 0.13 -6.03
C GLU A 81 13.51 -1.38 -5.76
N GLU A 82 14.10 -1.76 -4.63
CA GLU A 82 14.14 -3.16 -4.18
C GLU A 82 12.73 -3.73 -4.00
N TYR A 83 11.83 -2.94 -3.39
CA TYR A 83 10.45 -3.34 -3.18
C TYR A 83 9.66 -3.47 -4.50
N LEU A 84 9.92 -2.61 -5.48
CA LEU A 84 9.36 -2.78 -6.82
C LEU A 84 9.80 -4.11 -7.45
N GLN A 85 11.09 -4.46 -7.36
CA GLN A 85 11.59 -5.75 -7.85
C GLN A 85 10.89 -6.92 -7.14
N TYR A 86 10.66 -6.80 -5.83
CA TYR A 86 9.91 -7.77 -5.05
C TYR A 86 8.44 -7.90 -5.54
N LEU A 87 7.78 -6.80 -5.93
CA LEU A 87 6.42 -6.83 -6.50
C LEU A 87 6.36 -7.49 -7.89
N MET A 88 7.47 -7.48 -8.62
CA MET A 88 7.55 -7.94 -10.02
C MET A 88 8.14 -9.36 -10.16
N THR A 89 8.34 -10.09 -9.07
CA THR A 89 8.88 -11.46 -9.10
C THR A 89 8.03 -12.43 -8.29
N ASP A 90 7.94 -13.67 -8.75
CA ASP A 90 7.32 -14.76 -8.00
C ASP A 90 8.28 -15.45 -7.03
N LYS A 91 9.53 -14.99 -6.95
CA LYS A 91 10.53 -15.56 -6.05
C LYS A 91 10.15 -15.31 -4.60
N LYS A 92 10.26 -16.37 -3.81
CA LYS A 92 9.93 -16.41 -2.39
C LYS A 92 11.09 -17.04 -1.62
N ALA A 93 11.50 -16.44 -0.51
CA ALA A 93 12.49 -17.05 0.38
C ALA A 93 11.89 -18.27 1.09
N PRO A 94 12.70 -19.25 1.53
CA PRO A 94 12.19 -20.49 2.14
C PRO A 94 11.32 -20.29 3.39
N ASN A 95 11.47 -19.17 4.09
CA ASN A 95 10.73 -18.81 5.30
C ASN A 95 9.51 -17.92 5.02
N GLU A 96 9.27 -17.53 3.78
CA GLU A 96 8.12 -16.73 3.39
C GLU A 96 6.94 -17.64 3.01
N LEU A 97 5.80 -17.42 3.63
CA LEU A 97 4.56 -18.14 3.31
C LEU A 97 3.92 -17.64 2.03
N TYR A 98 4.10 -16.36 1.71
CA TYR A 98 3.65 -15.69 0.50
C TYR A 98 4.54 -14.48 0.21
N THR A 99 4.46 -13.96 -1.01
CA THR A 99 4.93 -12.62 -1.36
C THR A 99 3.86 -11.89 -2.18
N TYR A 100 3.86 -10.57 -2.20
CA TYR A 100 2.95 -9.82 -3.07
C TYR A 100 3.29 -10.07 -4.54
N GLY A 101 4.58 -10.16 -4.87
CA GLY A 101 5.04 -10.45 -6.21
C GLY A 101 4.58 -11.82 -6.72
N GLU A 102 4.64 -12.87 -5.90
CA GLU A 102 4.07 -14.18 -6.24
C GLU A 102 2.58 -14.06 -6.60
N ARG A 103 1.80 -13.32 -5.79
CA ARG A 103 0.36 -13.14 -6.04
C ARG A 103 0.05 -12.28 -7.25
N LEU A 104 0.95 -11.35 -7.60
CA LEU A 104 0.79 -10.44 -8.73
C LEU A 104 1.30 -11.02 -10.06
N THR A 105 2.26 -11.97 -10.02
CA THR A 105 2.94 -12.44 -11.25
C THR A 105 2.76 -13.91 -11.54
N ASN A 106 2.60 -14.76 -10.52
CA ASN A 106 2.42 -16.20 -10.66
C ASN A 106 1.70 -16.79 -9.45
N PRO A 107 0.43 -16.37 -9.18
CA PRO A 107 -0.32 -16.81 -8.02
C PRO A 107 -0.48 -18.33 -7.99
N LYS A 108 -0.50 -18.89 -6.80
CA LYS A 108 -0.66 -20.32 -6.59
C LYS A 108 -2.02 -20.64 -6.00
N VAL A 109 -2.53 -21.79 -6.38
CA VAL A 109 -3.80 -22.34 -5.89
C VAL A 109 -3.56 -23.73 -5.34
N PHE A 110 -4.40 -24.15 -4.39
CA PHE A 110 -4.35 -25.52 -3.86
C PHE A 110 -5.33 -26.41 -4.63
N VAL A 111 -4.80 -27.46 -5.25
CA VAL A 111 -5.58 -28.50 -5.92
C VAL A 111 -5.23 -29.82 -5.27
N ASP A 112 -6.22 -30.51 -4.71
CA ASP A 112 -6.07 -31.79 -4.01
C ASP A 112 -4.96 -31.79 -2.92
N GLY A 113 -4.86 -30.66 -2.19
CA GLY A 113 -3.87 -30.47 -1.12
C GLY A 113 -2.45 -30.16 -1.60
N ARG A 114 -2.25 -29.93 -2.90
CA ARG A 114 -0.97 -29.53 -3.49
C ARG A 114 -1.01 -28.10 -3.99
N GLU A 115 0.07 -27.37 -3.75
CA GLU A 115 0.26 -26.05 -4.30
C GLU A 115 0.60 -26.16 -5.79
N CYS A 116 -0.18 -25.49 -6.64
CA CYS A 116 -0.03 -25.47 -8.11
C CYS A 116 -0.02 -24.04 -8.60
N ALA A 117 0.83 -23.73 -9.59
CA ALA A 117 0.76 -22.44 -10.27
C ALA A 117 -0.59 -22.26 -10.95
N CYS A 118 -1.19 -21.09 -10.82
CA CYS A 118 -2.46 -20.74 -11.45
C CYS A 118 -2.34 -20.64 -12.99
N GLY A 119 -1.12 -20.40 -13.49
CA GLY A 119 -0.84 -20.23 -14.92
C GLY A 119 -1.27 -18.88 -15.49
N VAL A 120 -1.55 -17.92 -14.59
CA VAL A 120 -1.96 -16.55 -14.92
C VAL A 120 -0.96 -15.58 -14.30
N ASN A 121 -0.58 -14.54 -15.04
CA ASN A 121 0.13 -13.39 -14.50
C ASN A 121 -0.86 -12.22 -14.43
N PRO A 122 -1.41 -11.88 -13.25
CA PRO A 122 -2.43 -10.84 -13.10
C PRO A 122 -2.01 -9.47 -13.65
N VAL A 123 -0.76 -9.06 -13.43
CA VAL A 123 -0.25 -7.78 -13.98
C VAL A 123 -0.29 -7.80 -15.50
N GLN A 124 0.20 -8.88 -16.13
CA GLN A 124 0.21 -9.00 -17.60
C GLN A 124 -1.21 -9.09 -18.16
N GLU A 125 -2.11 -9.82 -17.50
CA GLU A 125 -3.51 -9.94 -17.96
C GLU A 125 -4.22 -8.58 -17.94
N VAL A 126 -4.02 -7.77 -16.91
CA VAL A 126 -4.58 -6.41 -16.85
C VAL A 126 -4.02 -5.53 -17.97
N ILE A 127 -2.71 -5.59 -18.22
CA ILE A 127 -2.08 -4.89 -19.33
C ILE A 127 -2.71 -5.33 -20.66
N ASP A 128 -2.88 -6.63 -20.88
CA ASP A 128 -3.42 -7.18 -22.12
C ASP A 128 -4.91 -6.86 -22.33
N ILE A 129 -5.69 -6.82 -21.26
CA ILE A 129 -7.08 -6.37 -21.29
C ILE A 129 -7.17 -4.93 -21.81
N TYR A 130 -6.35 -4.03 -21.28
CA TYR A 130 -6.37 -2.63 -21.67
C TYR A 130 -5.72 -2.37 -23.02
N LYS A 131 -4.66 -3.10 -23.40
CA LYS A 131 -4.10 -3.06 -24.76
C LYS A 131 -5.11 -3.43 -25.85
N LYS A 132 -6.10 -4.28 -25.54
CA LYS A 132 -7.22 -4.63 -26.42
C LYS A 132 -8.33 -3.56 -26.47
N GLY A 133 -8.17 -2.45 -25.75
CA GLY A 133 -9.13 -1.34 -25.71
C GLY A 133 -10.32 -1.56 -24.77
N ASN A 134 -10.29 -2.54 -23.88
CA ASN A 134 -11.39 -2.84 -22.95
C ASN A 134 -11.42 -1.89 -21.74
N TYR A 135 -11.39 -0.59 -21.97
CA TYR A 135 -11.30 0.43 -20.90
C TYR A 135 -12.54 0.50 -20.00
N GLY A 136 -13.69 0.02 -20.44
CA GLY A 136 -14.93 0.01 -19.66
C GLY A 136 -15.12 -1.22 -18.75
N THR A 137 -14.10 -2.10 -18.66
CA THR A 137 -14.20 -3.31 -17.83
C THR A 137 -14.19 -3.01 -16.34
N ASN A 138 -14.92 -3.84 -15.57
CA ASN A 138 -14.83 -3.91 -14.12
C ASN A 138 -14.13 -5.21 -13.65
N GLN A 139 -13.45 -5.93 -14.54
CA GLN A 139 -12.82 -7.23 -14.26
C GLN A 139 -11.29 -7.13 -14.09
N ALA A 140 -10.72 -5.95 -14.33
CA ALA A 140 -9.27 -5.74 -14.29
C ALA A 140 -8.77 -5.51 -12.84
N ILE A 141 -8.93 -6.54 -12.01
CA ILE A 141 -8.52 -6.56 -10.62
C ILE A 141 -7.39 -7.57 -10.40
N MET A 142 -6.40 -7.20 -9.61
CA MET A 142 -5.31 -8.06 -9.18
C MET A 142 -5.50 -8.40 -7.69
N GLU A 143 -5.99 -9.61 -7.41
CA GLU A 143 -6.18 -10.09 -6.04
C GLU A 143 -4.86 -10.62 -5.46
N ILE A 144 -4.48 -10.08 -4.32
CA ILE A 144 -3.31 -10.52 -3.56
C ILE A 144 -3.75 -11.40 -2.41
N GLY A 145 -4.90 -11.07 -1.83
CA GLY A 145 -5.49 -11.86 -0.75
C GLY A 145 -6.11 -13.16 -1.24
N MET A 146 -5.84 -14.24 -0.54
CA MET A 146 -6.52 -15.54 -0.73
C MET A 146 -7.43 -15.85 0.45
N PRO A 147 -8.51 -16.64 0.23
CA PRO A 147 -9.40 -17.06 1.33
C PRO A 147 -8.67 -17.78 2.47
N SER A 148 -7.65 -18.56 2.16
CA SER A 148 -6.82 -19.30 3.12
C SER A 148 -5.96 -18.41 4.01
N ASP A 149 -5.68 -17.16 3.60
CA ASP A 149 -4.81 -16.26 4.36
C ASP A 149 -5.38 -15.93 5.75
N ILE A 150 -6.70 -16.10 5.96
CA ILE A 150 -7.34 -15.85 7.26
C ILE A 150 -6.79 -16.75 8.37
N THR A 151 -6.18 -17.88 8.01
CA THR A 151 -5.58 -18.83 8.95
C THR A 151 -4.10 -18.56 9.22
N LEU A 152 -3.48 -17.62 8.50
CA LEU A 152 -2.08 -17.26 8.71
C LEU A 152 -1.93 -16.41 9.97
N GLU A 153 -0.81 -16.54 10.66
CA GLU A 153 -0.44 -15.67 11.78
C GLU A 153 -0.27 -14.22 11.32
N ASP A 154 0.40 -14.02 10.20
CA ASP A 154 0.56 -12.71 9.55
C ASP A 154 0.11 -12.78 8.07
N PRO A 155 -1.19 -12.58 7.79
CA PRO A 155 -1.70 -12.57 6.42
C PRO A 155 -1.31 -11.30 5.67
N PRO A 156 -1.35 -11.29 4.31
CA PRO A 156 -1.00 -10.12 3.51
C PRO A 156 -1.77 -8.86 3.93
N CYS A 157 -1.04 -7.76 4.12
CA CYS A 157 -1.63 -6.46 4.45
C CYS A 157 -2.33 -5.84 3.24
N LEU A 158 -1.67 -5.79 2.09
CA LEU A 158 -2.29 -5.46 0.81
C LEU A 158 -3.15 -6.63 0.34
N ARG A 159 -4.43 -6.39 0.06
CA ARG A 159 -5.39 -7.44 -0.30
C ARG A 159 -5.72 -7.46 -1.79
N LEU A 160 -5.75 -6.30 -2.41
CA LEU A 160 -6.03 -6.16 -3.84
C LEU A 160 -5.46 -4.85 -4.38
N ILE A 161 -5.24 -4.85 -5.69
CA ILE A 161 -5.07 -3.67 -6.55
C ILE A 161 -6.15 -3.76 -7.62
N ASP A 162 -7.21 -2.96 -7.49
CA ASP A 162 -8.21 -2.81 -8.53
C ASP A 162 -7.82 -1.69 -9.47
N THR A 163 -8.18 -1.80 -10.74
CA THR A 163 -7.74 -0.87 -11.76
C THR A 163 -8.91 -0.31 -12.56
N ARG A 164 -8.76 0.91 -13.03
CA ARG A 164 -9.73 1.54 -13.91
C ARG A 164 -9.05 2.47 -14.88
N VAL A 165 -9.52 2.47 -16.13
CA VAL A 165 -9.13 3.47 -17.12
C VAL A 165 -10.29 4.46 -17.31
N THR A 166 -10.02 5.74 -17.10
CA THR A 166 -10.96 6.84 -17.32
C THR A 166 -10.18 8.02 -17.89
N ASP A 167 -10.74 8.67 -18.91
CA ASP A 167 -10.12 9.83 -19.59
C ASP A 167 -8.67 9.58 -20.07
N GLY A 168 -8.40 8.35 -20.55
CA GLY A 168 -7.09 7.94 -21.03
C GLY A 168 -6.04 7.73 -19.95
N LYS A 169 -6.43 7.63 -18.68
CA LYS A 169 -5.55 7.47 -17.52
C LYS A 169 -5.83 6.19 -16.76
N LEU A 170 -4.76 5.54 -16.28
CA LEU A 170 -4.85 4.37 -15.41
C LEU A 170 -4.92 4.80 -13.95
N HIS A 171 -5.99 4.43 -13.29
CA HIS A 171 -6.22 4.66 -11.87
C HIS A 171 -6.13 3.35 -11.09
N PHE A 172 -5.54 3.42 -9.89
CA PHE A 172 -5.51 2.29 -8.96
C PHE A 172 -6.41 2.55 -7.74
N VAL A 173 -7.13 1.50 -7.32
CA VAL A 173 -7.83 1.43 -6.04
C VAL A 173 -7.22 0.31 -5.23
N LEU A 174 -6.71 0.63 -4.04
CA LEU A 174 -5.99 -0.29 -3.17
C LEU A 174 -6.78 -0.59 -1.90
N TYR A 175 -6.69 -1.81 -1.40
CA TYR A 175 -7.21 -2.14 -0.07
C TYR A 175 -6.14 -2.80 0.80
N PHE A 176 -5.86 -2.16 1.95
CA PHE A 176 -4.99 -2.67 2.99
C PHE A 176 -5.81 -3.05 4.23
N ARG A 177 -5.70 -4.30 4.71
CA ARG A 177 -6.36 -4.73 5.96
C ARG A 177 -5.72 -4.12 7.21
N SER A 178 -4.43 -3.84 7.15
CA SER A 178 -3.58 -3.25 8.18
C SER A 178 -2.40 -2.58 7.49
N TRP A 179 -1.91 -1.44 7.97
CA TRP A 179 -0.88 -0.70 7.25
C TRP A 179 -0.07 0.18 8.20
N ASP A 180 1.23 -0.03 8.27
CA ASP A 180 2.13 0.86 9.00
C ASP A 180 2.22 2.22 8.31
N LEU A 181 1.82 3.26 9.01
CA LEU A 181 1.79 4.62 8.46
C LEU A 181 3.18 5.23 8.37
N TRP A 182 4.11 4.90 9.30
CA TRP A 182 5.41 5.56 9.31
C TRP A 182 6.26 5.14 8.11
N ALA A 183 6.58 3.86 7.99
CA ALA A 183 7.50 3.34 6.98
C ALA A 183 6.79 2.57 5.85
N GLY A 184 5.79 1.77 6.18
CA GLY A 184 5.08 0.94 5.21
C GLY A 184 4.28 1.75 4.18
N PHE A 185 3.54 2.75 4.62
CA PHE A 185 2.73 3.60 3.74
C PHE A 185 3.54 4.26 2.62
N PRO A 186 4.61 5.04 2.91
CA PRO A 186 5.38 5.67 1.84
C PRO A 186 6.12 4.68 0.96
N SER A 187 6.68 3.61 1.51
CA SER A 187 7.40 2.60 0.73
C SER A 187 6.48 1.86 -0.23
N ASN A 188 5.33 1.38 0.28
CA ASN A 188 4.39 0.62 -0.52
C ASN A 188 3.78 1.49 -1.64
N LEU A 189 3.34 2.72 -1.31
CA LEU A 189 2.74 3.59 -2.31
C LEU A 189 3.72 4.02 -3.39
N ALA A 190 4.96 4.32 -3.03
CA ALA A 190 5.98 4.67 -4.02
C ALA A 190 6.26 3.51 -4.99
N ALA A 191 6.44 2.29 -4.48
CA ALA A 191 6.68 1.13 -5.34
C ALA A 191 5.44 0.74 -6.16
N ILE A 192 4.22 0.83 -5.58
CA ILE A 192 2.98 0.61 -6.32
C ILE A 192 2.78 1.67 -7.42
N GLN A 193 3.20 2.92 -7.18
CA GLN A 193 3.19 3.96 -8.19
C GLN A 193 4.14 3.62 -9.35
N LEU A 194 5.36 3.17 -9.06
CA LEU A 194 6.29 2.74 -10.11
C LEU A 194 5.75 1.53 -10.90
N LEU A 195 5.08 0.58 -10.24
CA LEU A 195 4.38 -0.51 -10.91
C LEU A 195 3.28 0.03 -11.84
N LYS A 196 2.49 1.02 -11.38
CA LYS A 196 1.44 1.64 -12.20
C LYS A 196 2.01 2.37 -13.40
N GLU A 197 3.12 3.10 -13.25
CA GLU A 197 3.83 3.77 -14.35
C GLU A 197 4.33 2.77 -15.39
N TYR A 198 4.91 1.65 -14.95
CA TYR A 198 5.29 0.55 -15.84
C TYR A 198 4.06 0.04 -16.63
N MET A 199 2.94 -0.22 -15.96
CA MET A 199 1.72 -0.67 -16.63
C MET A 199 1.19 0.40 -17.61
N CYS A 200 1.23 1.68 -17.25
CA CYS A 200 0.86 2.78 -18.14
C CYS A 200 1.71 2.81 -19.42
N GLN A 201 3.03 2.64 -19.29
CA GLN A 201 3.94 2.58 -20.43
C GLN A 201 3.63 1.39 -21.34
N GLU A 202 3.40 0.21 -20.77
CA GLU A 202 3.06 -0.99 -21.51
C GLU A 202 1.72 -0.87 -22.24
N ILE A 203 0.71 -0.26 -21.61
CA ILE A 203 -0.62 -0.07 -22.21
C ILE A 203 -0.61 1.08 -23.23
N GLY A 204 0.24 2.08 -23.05
CA GLY A 204 0.31 3.29 -23.88
C GLY A 204 -0.72 4.35 -23.46
N ILE A 205 -0.98 4.52 -22.14
CA ILE A 205 -1.91 5.51 -21.57
C ILE A 205 -1.22 6.35 -20.49
N GLU A 206 -1.88 7.42 -20.05
CA GLU A 206 -1.33 8.30 -19.02
C GLU A 206 -1.51 7.74 -17.61
N ASP A 207 -0.66 8.23 -16.70
CA ASP A 207 -0.77 7.99 -15.26
C ASP A 207 -1.97 8.74 -14.66
N GLY A 208 -2.71 8.05 -13.81
CA GLY A 208 -3.90 8.58 -13.12
C GLY A 208 -3.71 8.61 -11.60
N THR A 209 -4.83 8.60 -10.87
CA THR A 209 -4.86 8.70 -9.41
C THR A 209 -4.59 7.36 -8.72
N ILE A 210 -4.25 7.42 -7.43
CA ILE A 210 -4.34 6.30 -6.51
C ILE A 210 -5.38 6.62 -5.43
N THR A 211 -6.30 5.68 -5.19
CA THR A 211 -7.20 5.74 -4.03
C THR A 211 -6.92 4.53 -3.16
N ALA A 212 -6.41 4.75 -1.96
CA ALA A 212 -6.10 3.68 -1.01
C ALA A 212 -7.11 3.67 0.14
N VAL A 213 -7.62 2.50 0.48
CA VAL A 213 -8.53 2.28 1.60
C VAL A 213 -7.86 1.37 2.61
N SER A 214 -7.92 1.73 3.89
CA SER A 214 -7.46 0.87 4.97
C SER A 214 -8.37 0.97 6.19
N LYS A 215 -8.70 -0.18 6.78
CA LYS A 215 -9.38 -0.26 8.08
C LYS A 215 -8.40 -0.31 9.26
N GLY A 216 -7.10 -0.15 9.01
CA GLY A 216 -6.05 -0.34 10.02
C GLY A 216 -4.77 0.39 9.63
N LEU A 217 -4.86 1.61 9.10
CA LEU A 217 -3.70 2.48 8.93
C LEU A 217 -3.29 3.01 10.30
N HIS A 218 -2.05 2.74 10.73
CA HIS A 218 -1.64 2.94 12.11
C HIS A 218 -0.20 3.44 12.28
N LEU A 219 0.05 4.06 13.43
CA LEU A 219 1.38 4.29 13.99
C LEU A 219 1.62 3.36 15.17
N TYR A 220 2.83 2.83 15.27
CA TYR A 220 3.32 2.16 16.46
C TYR A 220 3.89 3.18 17.46
N GLU A 221 3.83 2.88 18.76
CA GLU A 221 4.27 3.77 19.86
C GLU A 221 5.67 4.34 19.64
N TYR A 222 6.63 3.50 19.18
CA TYR A 222 8.01 3.94 18.96
C TYR A 222 8.15 5.03 17.88
N THR A 223 7.14 5.20 17.01
CA THR A 223 7.12 6.24 15.97
C THR A 223 6.34 7.49 16.36
N PHE A 224 5.62 7.49 17.49
CA PHE A 224 4.81 8.65 17.91
C PHE A 224 5.68 9.92 18.07
N GLY A 225 6.85 9.77 18.70
CA GLY A 225 7.79 10.89 18.85
C GLY A 225 8.26 11.44 17.52
N PHE A 226 8.57 10.58 16.57
CA PHE A 226 8.99 10.99 15.22
C PHE A 226 7.87 11.73 14.48
N ALA A 227 6.65 11.20 14.55
CA ALA A 227 5.48 11.81 13.92
C ALA A 227 5.17 13.19 14.51
N LEU A 228 5.19 13.33 15.85
CA LEU A 228 4.97 14.61 16.53
C LEU A 228 6.07 15.64 16.18
N GLN A 229 7.34 15.24 16.16
CA GLN A 229 8.44 16.10 15.73
C GLN A 229 8.27 16.54 14.26
N ARG A 230 7.85 15.62 13.38
CA ARG A 230 7.56 15.95 11.98
C ARG A 230 6.43 16.98 11.86
N LEU A 231 5.45 16.95 12.75
CA LEU A 231 4.38 17.93 12.86
C LEU A 231 4.80 19.23 13.60
N ARG A 232 6.03 19.32 14.11
CA ARG A 232 6.52 20.41 14.97
C ARG A 232 5.64 20.60 16.22
N ARG A 233 5.24 19.49 16.84
CA ARG A 233 4.46 19.46 18.07
C ARG A 233 5.31 18.93 19.22
N ASP A 234 5.01 19.39 20.43
CA ASP A 234 5.68 18.91 21.63
C ASP A 234 5.39 17.43 21.87
N THR A 235 6.43 16.66 22.17
CA THR A 235 6.35 15.25 22.57
C THR A 235 6.07 15.14 24.06
N LYS A 236 4.93 15.70 24.55
CA LYS A 236 4.56 15.60 25.97
C LYS A 236 3.93 14.26 26.31
#